data_74811ffb028d49af2ae7d9fef7980e89
#
_entry.id   74811ffb028d49af2ae7d9fef7980e89
#
_cell.length_a   1.000
_cell.length_b   1.000
_cell.length_c   1.000
_cell.angle_alpha   90.00
_cell.angle_beta   90.00
_cell.angle_gamma   90.00
#
_symmetry.space_group_name_H-M   'P 1'
#
loop_
_entity.id
_entity.type
_entity.pdbx_description
1 polymer ?
#
loop_
_entity_poly.entity_id
_entity_poly.type
_entity_poly.pdbx_seq_one_letter_code
_entity_poly.pdbx_strand_id
1 'polypeptide(L)'
;MDFLIASKRHIKYANIISETIAFSAKARDTGIALRTPNYIKSKIENNNAIICLNKDEFVGFCYIEIWGHEKYVAHSGLIVSPKYRGLGLAKKIKEKTFIHSKKKYPNSKIFGITTGLQVMKINYTLGYK
;
A
#
# COMPACT_ATOMS: atom_id res chain seq x y z
N MET A 1 -16.74 -1.24 4.36
CA MET A 1 -15.53 -1.01 3.53
C MET A 1 -14.92 -2.33 3.13
N ASP A 2 -14.47 -2.41 1.90
CA ASP A 2 -13.90 -3.64 1.37
C ASP A 2 -12.38 -3.54 1.27
N PHE A 3 -11.68 -4.48 1.89
CA PHE A 3 -10.22 -4.59 1.81
C PHE A 3 -9.91 -5.78 0.89
N LEU A 4 -9.40 -5.50 -0.31
CA LEU A 4 -9.28 -6.48 -1.38
C LEU A 4 -7.84 -6.59 -1.87
N ILE A 5 -7.47 -7.79 -2.32
CA ILE A 5 -6.25 -7.95 -3.11
C ILE A 5 -6.53 -7.29 -4.46
N ALA A 6 -5.71 -6.29 -4.83
CA ALA A 6 -5.90 -5.58 -6.08
C ALA A 6 -5.70 -6.53 -7.28
N SER A 7 -6.55 -6.42 -8.26
CA SER A 7 -6.54 -7.25 -9.46
C SER A 7 -6.90 -6.41 -10.69
N LYS A 8 -6.92 -7.04 -11.86
CA LYS A 8 -7.16 -6.32 -13.13
C LYS A 8 -8.40 -5.42 -13.11
N ARG A 9 -9.45 -5.81 -12.38
CA ARG A 9 -10.67 -4.97 -12.28
C ARG A 9 -10.43 -3.66 -11.55
N HIS A 10 -9.31 -3.52 -10.85
CA HIS A 10 -8.95 -2.31 -10.10
C HIS A 10 -7.98 -1.40 -10.85
N ILE A 11 -7.61 -1.72 -12.09
CA ILE A 11 -6.69 -0.92 -12.90
C ILE A 11 -7.24 0.50 -13.10
N LYS A 12 -8.55 0.65 -13.17
CA LYS A 12 -9.20 1.96 -13.33
C LYS A 12 -8.86 2.95 -12.19
N TYR A 13 -8.39 2.45 -11.05
CA TYR A 13 -8.02 3.31 -9.92
C TYR A 13 -6.55 3.76 -9.96
N ALA A 14 -5.75 3.28 -10.92
CA ALA A 14 -4.32 3.57 -10.95
C ALA A 14 -4.00 5.07 -11.00
N ASN A 15 -4.77 5.85 -11.76
CA ASN A 15 -4.55 7.30 -11.87
C ASN A 15 -4.80 8.00 -10.53
N ILE A 16 -5.93 7.70 -9.88
CA ILE A 16 -6.25 8.34 -8.60
C ILE A 16 -5.28 7.91 -7.49
N ILE A 17 -4.81 6.67 -7.53
CA ILE A 17 -3.79 6.18 -6.59
C ILE A 17 -2.50 6.98 -6.77
N SER A 18 -2.02 7.11 -8.00
CA SER A 18 -0.80 7.86 -8.31
C SER A 18 -0.92 9.33 -7.88
N GLU A 19 -2.05 9.96 -8.16
CA GLU A 19 -2.32 11.34 -7.76
C GLU A 19 -2.35 11.50 -6.23
N THR A 20 -2.96 10.55 -5.53
CA THR A 20 -3.06 10.59 -4.07
C THR A 20 -1.69 10.44 -3.42
N ILE A 21 -0.84 9.56 -3.97
CA ILE A 21 0.54 9.39 -3.49
C ILE A 21 1.32 10.70 -3.68
N ALA A 22 1.23 11.30 -4.87
CA ALA A 22 1.91 12.55 -5.18
C ALA A 22 1.45 13.70 -4.28
N PHE A 23 0.15 13.81 -4.06
CA PHE A 23 -0.42 14.84 -3.19
C PHE A 23 0.07 14.66 -1.74
N SER A 24 0.07 13.43 -1.24
CA SER A 24 0.51 13.14 0.13
C SER A 24 2.00 13.41 0.32
N ALA A 25 2.83 13.06 -0.66
CA ALA A 25 4.27 13.33 -0.62
C ALA A 25 4.55 14.85 -0.61
N LYS A 26 3.85 15.60 -1.45
CA LYS A 26 3.99 17.06 -1.51
C LYS A 26 3.56 17.72 -0.20
N ALA A 27 2.42 17.28 0.37
CA ALA A 27 1.90 17.86 1.61
C ALA A 27 2.83 17.62 2.79
N ARG A 28 3.61 16.54 2.78
CA ARG A 28 4.56 16.22 3.85
C ARG A 28 5.97 16.71 3.56
N ASP A 29 6.21 17.26 2.37
CA ASP A 29 7.54 17.73 1.93
C ASP A 29 8.62 16.64 2.15
N THR A 30 8.29 15.40 1.81
CA THR A 30 9.13 14.25 2.10
C THR A 30 10.10 13.89 0.99
N GLY A 31 9.98 14.48 -0.20
CA GLY A 31 10.83 14.15 -1.33
C GLY A 31 10.68 12.71 -1.83
N ILE A 32 9.58 12.04 -1.51
CA ILE A 32 9.31 10.68 -1.96
C ILE A 32 9.17 10.67 -3.49
N ALA A 33 9.82 9.70 -4.15
CA ALA A 33 9.71 9.54 -5.59
C ALA A 33 8.26 9.33 -6.01
N LEU A 34 7.87 9.98 -7.09
CA LEU A 34 6.52 9.82 -7.64
C LEU A 34 6.32 8.41 -8.18
N ARG A 35 5.11 7.91 -8.05
CA ARG A 35 4.71 6.63 -8.61
C ARG A 35 3.80 6.88 -9.81
N THR A 36 4.26 6.51 -11.01
CA THR A 36 3.47 6.69 -12.23
C THR A 36 2.26 5.76 -12.24
N PRO A 37 1.19 6.12 -12.97
CA PRO A 37 0.07 5.19 -13.13
C PRO A 37 0.47 3.83 -13.69
N ASN A 38 1.43 3.78 -14.63
CA ASN A 38 1.91 2.51 -15.20
C ASN A 38 2.58 1.64 -14.15
N TYR A 39 3.36 2.23 -13.25
CA TYR A 39 3.99 1.52 -12.14
C TYR A 39 2.92 0.91 -11.22
N ILE A 40 1.90 1.70 -10.87
CA ILE A 40 0.80 1.23 -10.03
C ILE A 40 0.00 0.12 -10.74
N LYS A 41 -0.27 0.26 -12.04
CA LYS A 41 -0.94 -0.79 -12.82
C LYS A 41 -0.19 -2.11 -12.75
N SER A 42 1.13 -2.07 -12.86
CA SER A 42 1.98 -3.27 -12.77
C SER A 42 1.80 -3.99 -11.43
N LYS A 43 1.75 -3.24 -10.31
CA LYS A 43 1.51 -3.83 -8.99
C LYS A 43 0.12 -4.45 -8.89
N ILE A 44 -0.88 -3.80 -9.44
CA ILE A 44 -2.26 -4.28 -9.46
C ILE A 44 -2.37 -5.57 -10.28
N GLU A 45 -1.80 -5.58 -11.50
CA GLU A 45 -1.85 -6.74 -12.38
C GLU A 45 -1.17 -7.97 -11.79
N ASN A 46 -0.10 -7.76 -11.02
CA ASN A 46 0.65 -8.84 -10.38
C ASN A 46 0.07 -9.26 -9.03
N ASN A 47 -1.05 -8.70 -8.62
CA ASN A 47 -1.68 -8.95 -7.31
C ASN A 47 -0.74 -8.62 -6.15
N ASN A 48 0.12 -7.62 -6.32
CA ASN A 48 1.09 -7.18 -5.33
C ASN A 48 0.64 -5.91 -4.62
N ALA A 49 -0.65 -5.80 -4.34
CA ALA A 49 -1.21 -4.64 -3.67
C ALA A 49 -2.53 -4.98 -2.97
N ILE A 50 -2.84 -4.20 -1.95
CA ILE A 50 -4.13 -4.22 -1.27
C ILE A 50 -4.82 -2.89 -1.58
N ILE A 51 -6.08 -2.96 -1.96
CA ILE A 51 -6.90 -1.77 -2.22
C ILE A 51 -8.10 -1.77 -1.27
N CYS A 52 -8.42 -0.61 -0.75
CA CYS A 52 -9.61 -0.41 0.09
C CYS A 52 -10.62 0.45 -0.67
N LEU A 53 -11.85 -0.02 -0.75
CA LEU A 53 -12.94 0.66 -1.44
C LEU A 53 -14.14 0.81 -0.52
N ASN A 54 -14.85 1.93 -0.65
CA ASN A 54 -16.18 2.10 -0.06
C ASN A 54 -17.16 2.10 -1.24
N LYS A 55 -17.82 0.96 -1.45
CA LYS A 55 -18.54 0.69 -2.70
C LYS A 55 -17.56 0.82 -3.87
N ASP A 56 -17.74 1.74 -4.79
CA ASP A 56 -16.83 1.95 -5.90
C ASP A 56 -15.88 3.14 -5.69
N GLU A 57 -15.90 3.75 -4.51
CA GLU A 57 -15.04 4.88 -4.20
C GLU A 57 -13.70 4.43 -3.65
N PHE A 58 -12.61 4.99 -4.18
CA PHE A 58 -11.26 4.70 -3.69
C PHE A 58 -11.06 5.26 -2.28
N VAL A 59 -10.60 4.41 -1.37
CA VAL A 59 -10.35 4.77 0.02
C VAL A 59 -8.86 4.71 0.37
N GLY A 60 -8.18 3.64 -0.01
CA GLY A 60 -6.79 3.49 0.36
C GLY A 60 -6.07 2.39 -0.41
N PHE A 61 -4.73 2.34 -0.27
CA PHE A 61 -3.89 1.47 -1.06
C PHE A 61 -2.57 1.23 -0.35
N CYS A 62 -1.96 0.06 -0.61
CA CYS A 62 -0.61 -0.25 -0.20
C CYS A 62 -0.08 -1.33 -1.16
N TYR A 63 1.17 -1.22 -1.60
CA TYR A 63 1.72 -2.20 -2.53
C TYR A 63 2.97 -2.86 -1.98
N ILE A 64 3.33 -3.99 -2.61
CA ILE A 64 4.45 -4.84 -2.22
C ILE A 64 5.60 -4.64 -3.20
N GLU A 65 6.80 -4.39 -2.68
CA GLU A 65 8.05 -4.41 -3.43
C GLU A 65 8.78 -5.71 -3.12
N ILE A 66 9.34 -6.35 -4.14
CA ILE A 66 10.04 -7.62 -4.00
C ILE A 66 11.44 -7.48 -4.57
N TRP A 67 12.44 -8.01 -3.87
CA TRP A 67 13.80 -8.07 -4.40
C TRP A 67 14.56 -9.27 -3.82
N GLY A 68 15.78 -9.50 -4.35
CA GLY A 68 16.63 -10.58 -3.87
C GLY A 68 16.05 -11.97 -4.16
N HIS A 69 15.44 -12.16 -5.33
CA HIS A 69 14.79 -13.42 -5.72
C HIS A 69 13.73 -13.82 -4.70
N GLU A 70 12.87 -12.88 -4.33
CA GLU A 70 11.77 -13.07 -3.39
C GLU A 70 12.21 -13.35 -1.95
N LYS A 71 13.47 -13.06 -1.61
CA LYS A 71 13.94 -13.16 -0.23
C LYS A 71 13.41 -12.03 0.64
N TYR A 72 13.18 -10.87 0.03
CA TYR A 72 12.79 -9.65 0.75
C TYR A 72 11.53 -9.07 0.16
N VAL A 73 10.63 -8.69 1.04
CA VAL A 73 9.36 -8.05 0.69
C VAL A 73 9.26 -6.77 1.52
N ALA A 74 8.98 -5.66 0.85
CA ALA A 74 8.71 -4.41 1.55
C ALA A 74 7.32 -3.91 1.18
N HIS A 75 6.67 -3.24 2.12
CA HIS A 75 5.39 -2.59 1.89
C HIS A 75 5.62 -1.10 1.72
N SER A 76 5.05 -0.54 0.67
CA SER A 76 5.28 0.86 0.31
C SER A 76 3.98 1.45 -0.25
N GLY A 77 3.98 2.78 -0.44
CA GLY A 77 2.85 3.46 -1.04
C GLY A 77 1.57 3.39 -0.21
N LEU A 78 1.69 3.22 1.13
CA LEU A 78 0.54 3.23 2.00
C LEU A 78 -0.09 4.63 1.98
N ILE A 79 -1.31 4.70 1.48
CA ILE A 79 -2.07 5.95 1.42
C ILE A 79 -3.52 5.70 1.80
N VAL A 80 -4.13 6.73 2.38
CA VAL A 80 -5.57 6.78 2.62
C VAL A 80 -6.07 8.09 2.02
N SER A 81 -7.16 8.02 1.26
CA SER A 81 -7.78 9.21 0.69
C SER A 81 -8.08 10.22 1.80
N PRO A 82 -7.82 11.54 1.58
CA PRO A 82 -8.04 12.54 2.63
C PRO A 82 -9.42 12.50 3.26
N LYS A 83 -10.45 12.18 2.48
CA LYS A 83 -11.83 12.07 2.94
C LYS A 83 -12.01 11.01 4.03
N TYR A 84 -11.17 9.98 4.03
CA TYR A 84 -11.30 8.83 4.92
C TYR A 84 -10.21 8.74 5.99
N ARG A 85 -9.42 9.78 6.15
CA ARG A 85 -8.37 9.79 7.18
C ARG A 85 -8.97 9.88 8.59
N GLY A 86 -8.20 9.38 9.58
CA GLY A 86 -8.63 9.42 10.97
C GLY A 86 -9.58 8.31 11.40
N LEU A 87 -9.80 7.32 10.52
CA LEU A 87 -10.72 6.20 10.81
C LEU A 87 -9.99 4.88 11.11
N GLY A 88 -8.68 4.91 11.27
CA GLY A 88 -7.89 3.70 11.53
C GLY A 88 -7.72 2.79 10.33
N LEU A 89 -7.99 3.26 9.13
CA LEU A 89 -7.95 2.43 7.91
C LEU A 89 -6.53 2.06 7.49
N ALA A 90 -5.55 2.94 7.74
CA ALA A 90 -4.16 2.67 7.41
C ALA A 90 -3.68 1.40 8.11
N LYS A 91 -4.01 1.22 9.38
CA LYS A 91 -3.65 0.03 10.14
C LYS A 91 -4.26 -1.23 9.52
N LYS A 92 -5.53 -1.18 9.15
CA LYS A 92 -6.22 -2.31 8.54
C LYS A 92 -5.63 -2.66 7.18
N ILE A 93 -5.30 -1.66 6.37
CA ILE A 93 -4.66 -1.87 5.07
C ILE A 93 -3.31 -2.56 5.26
N LYS A 94 -2.50 -2.11 6.23
CA LYS A 94 -1.20 -2.72 6.51
C LYS A 94 -1.36 -4.16 7.01
N GLU A 95 -2.33 -4.42 7.87
CA GLU A 95 -2.62 -5.78 8.34
C GLU A 95 -2.93 -6.71 7.17
N LYS A 96 -3.80 -6.28 6.26
CA LYS A 96 -4.17 -7.07 5.09
C LYS A 96 -2.99 -7.29 4.17
N THR A 97 -2.16 -6.26 3.99
CA THR A 97 -0.95 -6.36 3.17
C THR A 97 0.05 -7.34 3.78
N PHE A 98 0.21 -7.31 5.10
CA PHE A 98 1.08 -8.23 5.81
C PHE A 98 0.61 -9.68 5.65
N ILE A 99 -0.68 -9.94 5.87
CA ILE A 99 -1.27 -11.28 5.72
C ILE A 99 -1.09 -11.78 4.28
N HIS A 100 -1.38 -10.93 3.30
CA HIS A 100 -1.22 -11.28 1.89
C HIS A 100 0.23 -11.61 1.55
N SER A 101 1.17 -10.84 2.07
CA SER A 101 2.60 -11.07 1.85
C SER A 101 3.06 -12.40 2.44
N LYS A 102 2.59 -12.75 3.64
CA LYS A 102 2.90 -14.03 4.26
C LYS A 102 2.38 -15.22 3.47
N LYS A 103 1.20 -15.08 2.87
CA LYS A 103 0.61 -16.14 2.03
C LYS A 103 1.32 -16.27 0.70
N LYS A 104 1.63 -15.16 0.05
CA LYS A 104 2.23 -15.15 -1.29
C LYS A 104 3.73 -15.42 -1.25
N TYR A 105 4.42 -14.93 -0.22
CA TYR A 105 5.87 -15.02 -0.07
C TYR A 105 6.23 -15.56 1.32
N PRO A 106 5.91 -16.83 1.62
CA PRO A 106 6.02 -17.36 2.99
C PRO A 106 7.44 -17.41 3.53
N ASN A 107 8.44 -17.44 2.66
CA ASN A 107 9.84 -17.53 3.07
C ASN A 107 10.58 -16.20 3.02
N SER A 108 9.87 -15.09 2.76
CA SER A 108 10.48 -13.77 2.64
C SER A 108 10.51 -13.05 3.97
N LYS A 109 11.53 -12.21 4.17
CA LYS A 109 11.54 -11.23 5.26
C LYS A 109 10.70 -10.04 4.84
N ILE A 110 9.84 -9.56 5.74
CA ILE A 110 8.91 -8.48 5.45
C ILE A 110 9.37 -7.21 6.18
N PHE A 111 9.51 -6.12 5.42
CA PHE A 111 9.88 -4.80 5.93
C PHE A 111 8.78 -3.80 5.69
N GLY A 112 8.56 -2.90 6.65
CA GLY A 112 7.68 -1.76 6.45
C GLY A 112 8.51 -0.53 6.11
N ILE A 113 8.40 -0.01 4.89
CA ILE A 113 9.05 1.24 4.49
C ILE A 113 8.11 2.38 4.84
N THR A 114 8.59 3.33 5.63
CA THR A 114 7.74 4.43 6.07
C THR A 114 8.56 5.68 6.41
N THR A 115 7.92 6.85 6.24
CA THR A 115 8.45 8.13 6.68
C THR A 115 7.60 8.75 7.79
N GLY A 116 6.46 8.15 8.13
CA GLY A 116 5.53 8.67 9.12
C GLY A 116 5.61 7.92 10.44
N LEU A 117 5.61 8.66 11.56
CA LEU A 117 5.67 8.05 12.89
C LEU A 117 4.52 7.08 13.16
N GLN A 118 3.30 7.45 12.75
CA GLN A 118 2.13 6.57 12.95
C GLN A 118 2.27 5.26 12.18
N VAL A 119 2.81 5.30 10.97
CA VAL A 119 3.05 4.10 10.18
C VAL A 119 4.15 3.25 10.82
N MET A 120 5.19 3.87 11.40
CA MET A 120 6.21 3.15 12.15
C MET A 120 5.62 2.39 13.32
N LYS A 121 4.71 3.00 14.08
CA LYS A 121 4.02 2.35 15.19
C LYS A 121 3.17 1.17 14.71
N ILE A 122 2.44 1.34 13.61
CA ILE A 122 1.64 0.27 13.01
C ILE A 122 2.55 -0.89 12.60
N ASN A 123 3.66 -0.59 11.93
CA ASN A 123 4.61 -1.61 11.49
C ASN A 123 5.16 -2.40 12.67
N TYR A 124 5.55 -1.72 13.74
CA TYR A 124 6.05 -2.37 14.95
C TYR A 124 5.01 -3.31 15.55
N THR A 125 3.76 -2.84 15.66
CA THR A 125 2.65 -3.64 16.20
C THR A 125 2.39 -4.90 15.37
N LEU A 126 2.58 -4.82 14.04
CA LEU A 126 2.36 -5.96 13.14
C LEU A 126 3.56 -6.91 13.06
N GLY A 127 4.71 -6.57 13.68
CA GLY A 127 5.89 -7.42 13.68
C GLY A 127 6.87 -7.18 12.55
N TYR A 128 6.81 -6.04 11.87
CA TYR A 128 7.83 -5.66 10.90
C TYR A 128 9.16 -5.39 11.61
N LYS A 129 10.22 -5.67 10.89
CA LYS A 129 11.57 -5.44 11.38
C LYS A 129 12.17 -4.15 10.85
#